data_b7f20b913dcd448555296b2bbcc46e3c
#
_entry.id   b7f20b913dcd448555296b2bbcc46e3c
#
_cell.length_a   1.000
_cell.length_b   1.000
_cell.length_c   1.000
_cell.angle_alpha   90.00
_cell.angle_beta   90.00
_cell.angle_gamma   90.00
#
_symmetry.space_group_name_H-M   'P 1'
#
loop_
_entity.id
_entity.type
_entity.pdbx_description
1 polymer ?
#
loop_
_entity_poly.entity_id
_entity_poly.type
_entity_poly.pdbx_seq_one_letter_code
_entity_poly.pdbx_strand_id
1 'polypeptide(L)'
;ARSILRSFAEQTAGNCAELERALGEGDAATVKTLAHKMLPIFTMLGAAEVAETLRRGETCEGPLPEALCGELRAAAGKIRAIVAEAEKTLSL
;
A
#
# COMPACT_ATOMS: atom_id res chain seq x y z
N ALA A 1 0.69 -18.80 -10.41
CA ALA A 1 -0.63 -19.31 -10.70
C ALA A 1 -1.74 -18.57 -9.95
N ARG A 2 -2.99 -19.05 -10.10
CA ARG A 2 -4.16 -18.36 -9.55
C ARG A 2 -4.13 -18.23 -8.03
N SER A 3 -3.61 -19.24 -7.32
CA SER A 3 -3.55 -19.18 -5.85
C SER A 3 -2.58 -18.12 -5.35
N ILE A 4 -1.48 -17.88 -6.07
CA ILE A 4 -0.53 -16.81 -5.72
C ILE A 4 -1.18 -15.46 -5.97
N LEU A 5 -1.85 -15.29 -7.09
CA LEU A 5 -2.53 -14.05 -7.43
C LEU A 5 -3.66 -13.74 -6.44
N ARG A 6 -4.43 -14.77 -6.05
CA ARG A 6 -5.48 -14.62 -5.06
C ARG A 6 -4.92 -14.19 -3.71
N SER A 7 -3.84 -14.84 -3.26
CA SER A 7 -3.18 -14.51 -2.00
C SER A 7 -2.68 -13.08 -2.01
N PHE A 8 -2.05 -12.66 -3.12
CA PHE A 8 -1.62 -11.28 -3.30
C PHE A 8 -2.80 -10.30 -3.18
N ALA A 9 -3.89 -10.58 -3.90
CA ALA A 9 -5.04 -9.68 -3.91
C ALA A 9 -5.67 -9.54 -2.51
N GLU A 10 -5.86 -10.66 -1.82
CA GLU A 10 -6.45 -10.66 -0.49
C GLU A 10 -5.58 -9.95 0.54
N GLN A 11 -4.30 -10.27 0.58
CA GLN A 11 -3.38 -9.66 1.52
C GLN A 11 -3.22 -8.16 1.26
N THR A 12 -3.09 -7.79 -0.01
CA THR A 12 -2.89 -6.40 -0.38
C THR A 12 -4.13 -5.57 -0.11
N ALA A 13 -5.32 -6.12 -0.38
CA ALA A 13 -6.57 -5.44 -0.06
C ALA A 13 -6.68 -5.16 1.44
N GLY A 14 -6.34 -6.13 2.27
CA GLY A 14 -6.33 -5.98 3.73
C GLY A 14 -5.32 -4.94 4.20
N ASN A 15 -4.10 -5.00 3.66
CA ASN A 15 -3.06 -4.03 4.00
C ASN A 15 -3.43 -2.62 3.57
N CYS A 16 -4.05 -2.48 2.41
CA CYS A 16 -4.49 -1.19 1.90
C CYS A 16 -5.58 -0.58 2.79
N ALA A 17 -6.55 -1.38 3.19
CA ALA A 17 -7.62 -0.93 4.09
C ALA A 17 -7.06 -0.48 5.44
N GLU A 18 -6.12 -1.24 5.98
CA GLU A 18 -5.48 -0.90 7.24
C GLU A 18 -4.64 0.37 7.12
N LEU A 19 -3.96 0.55 6.00
CA LEU A 19 -3.19 1.76 5.74
C LEU A 19 -4.11 2.99 5.72
N GLU A 20 -5.24 2.90 5.05
CA GLU A 20 -6.21 4.00 5.00
C GLU A 20 -6.78 4.31 6.37
N ARG A 21 -7.11 3.27 7.14
CA ARG A 21 -7.58 3.45 8.51
C ARG A 21 -6.53 4.19 9.36
N ALA A 22 -5.29 3.71 9.30
CA ALA A 22 -4.19 4.30 10.07
C ALA A 22 -3.94 5.75 9.68
N LEU A 23 -4.00 6.07 8.40
CA LEU A 23 -3.87 7.45 7.92
C LEU A 23 -4.99 8.34 8.46
N GLY A 24 -6.23 7.81 8.46
CA GLY A 24 -7.38 8.55 8.96
C GLY A 24 -7.34 8.80 10.47
N GLU A 25 -6.68 7.92 11.23
CA GLU A 25 -6.57 8.03 12.68
C GLU A 25 -5.29 8.72 13.15
N GLY A 26 -4.41 9.07 12.22
CA GLY A 26 -3.12 9.67 12.58
C GLY A 26 -2.17 8.68 13.25
N ASP A 27 -2.35 7.38 12.98
CA ASP A 27 -1.53 6.31 13.57
C ASP A 27 -0.24 6.11 12.75
N ALA A 28 0.72 6.98 12.98
CA ALA A 28 1.98 6.98 12.22
C ALA A 28 2.75 5.67 12.38
N ALA A 29 2.73 5.06 13.55
CA ALA A 29 3.46 3.80 13.79
C ALA A 29 2.93 2.70 12.88
N THR A 30 1.61 2.55 12.78
CA THR A 30 1.00 1.54 11.91
C THR A 30 1.26 1.85 10.44
N VAL A 31 1.19 3.12 10.04
CA VAL A 31 1.50 3.54 8.67
C VAL A 31 2.91 3.11 8.29
N LYS A 32 3.89 3.37 9.15
CA LYS A 32 5.30 3.02 8.89
C LYS A 32 5.50 1.51 8.79
N THR A 33 4.85 0.75 9.67
CA THR A 33 4.93 -0.71 9.67
C THR A 33 4.35 -1.28 8.38
N LEU A 34 3.20 -0.77 7.95
CA LEU A 34 2.56 -1.21 6.71
C LEU A 34 3.39 -0.82 5.48
N ALA A 35 3.95 0.39 5.48
CA ALA A 35 4.80 0.83 4.39
C ALA A 35 6.01 -0.08 4.23
N HIS A 36 6.66 -0.45 5.34
CA HIS A 36 7.78 -1.39 5.32
C HIS A 36 7.36 -2.74 4.75
N LYS A 37 6.21 -3.25 5.18
CA LYS A 37 5.70 -4.55 4.77
C LYS A 37 5.34 -4.58 3.28
N MET A 38 4.77 -3.49 2.77
CA MET A 38 4.27 -3.43 1.39
C MET A 38 5.35 -3.04 0.38
N LEU A 39 6.38 -2.34 0.80
CA LEU A 39 7.41 -1.81 -0.11
C LEU A 39 8.05 -2.87 -1.01
N PRO A 40 8.50 -4.03 -0.49
CA PRO A 40 9.13 -5.04 -1.35
C PRO A 40 8.19 -5.54 -2.45
N ILE A 41 6.91 -5.66 -2.14
CA ILE A 41 5.90 -6.16 -3.09
C ILE A 41 5.79 -5.22 -4.28
N PHE A 42 5.65 -3.92 -4.02
CA PHE A 42 5.47 -2.94 -5.09
C PHE A 42 6.77 -2.63 -5.82
N THR A 43 7.92 -2.82 -5.17
CA THR A 43 9.21 -2.77 -5.83
C THR A 43 9.32 -3.90 -6.86
N MET A 44 8.95 -5.12 -6.48
CA MET A 44 8.95 -6.28 -7.38
C MET A 44 8.01 -6.10 -8.56
N LEU A 45 6.86 -5.48 -8.33
CA LEU A 45 5.89 -5.24 -9.39
C LEU A 45 6.31 -4.13 -10.35
N GLY A 46 7.36 -3.40 -10.03
CA GLY A 46 7.80 -2.29 -10.86
C GLY A 46 6.90 -1.05 -10.72
N ALA A 47 6.08 -0.98 -9.67
CA ALA A 47 5.23 0.17 -9.40
C ALA A 47 6.06 1.25 -8.71
N ALA A 48 6.92 1.91 -9.47
CA ALA A 48 7.95 2.80 -8.94
C ALA A 48 7.40 3.96 -8.12
N GLU A 49 6.32 4.58 -8.56
CA GLU A 49 5.70 5.70 -7.84
C GLU A 49 5.18 5.27 -6.47
N VAL A 50 4.44 4.15 -6.46
CA VAL A 50 3.89 3.60 -5.21
C VAL A 50 5.03 3.21 -4.28
N ALA A 51 6.03 2.51 -4.81
CA ALA A 51 7.18 2.07 -4.01
C ALA A 51 7.93 3.27 -3.40
N GLU A 52 8.13 4.33 -4.17
CA GLU A 52 8.83 5.51 -3.66
C GLU A 52 8.04 6.19 -2.53
N THR A 53 6.72 6.29 -2.68
CA THR A 53 5.87 6.88 -1.65
C THR A 53 5.89 6.02 -0.38
N LEU A 54 5.82 4.70 -0.53
CA LEU A 54 5.89 3.79 0.61
C LEU A 54 7.26 3.90 1.32
N ARG A 55 8.34 4.02 0.55
CA ARG A 55 9.67 4.18 1.12
C ARG A 55 9.76 5.45 1.97
N ARG A 56 9.20 6.55 1.47
CA ARG A 56 9.20 7.80 2.24
C ARG A 56 8.35 7.69 3.50
N GLY A 57 7.24 6.96 3.43
CA GLY A 57 6.42 6.70 4.62
C GLY A 57 7.16 5.87 5.65
N GLU A 58 7.88 4.85 5.21
CA GLU A 58 8.65 3.97 6.10
C GLU A 58 9.79 4.70 6.78
N THR A 59 10.52 5.52 6.03
CA THR A 59 11.75 6.16 6.54
C THR A 59 11.51 7.49 7.24
N CYS A 60 10.29 7.98 7.25
CA CYS A 60 9.96 9.25 7.90
C CYS A 60 10.17 9.14 9.41
N GLU A 61 10.93 10.07 9.98
CA GLU A 61 11.15 10.14 11.41
C GLU A 61 10.11 11.06 12.05
N GLY A 62 9.55 10.63 13.19
CA GLY A 62 8.55 11.40 13.90
C GLY A 62 7.18 11.36 13.23
N PRO A 63 6.31 12.35 13.52
CA PRO A 63 4.98 12.39 12.95
C PRO A 63 5.03 12.57 11.44
N LEU A 64 4.04 11.96 10.74
CA LEU A 64 3.97 12.07 9.28
C LEU A 64 3.51 13.48 8.88
N PRO A 65 4.25 14.16 7.99
CA PRO A 65 3.79 15.45 7.46
C PRO A 65 2.48 15.29 6.70
N GLU A 66 1.67 16.32 6.73
CA GLU A 66 0.37 16.30 6.04
C GLU A 66 0.51 16.03 4.55
N ALA A 67 1.52 16.61 3.91
CA ALA A 67 1.79 16.39 2.50
C ALA A 67 2.08 14.92 2.21
N LEU A 68 2.89 14.26 3.07
CA LEU A 68 3.20 12.85 2.91
C LEU A 68 1.95 11.98 3.14
N CYS A 69 1.11 12.35 4.11
CA CYS A 69 -0.17 11.65 4.32
C CYS A 69 -1.03 11.70 3.06
N GLY A 70 -1.09 12.85 2.39
CA GLY A 70 -1.82 13.00 1.14
C GLY A 70 -1.25 12.12 0.03
N GLU A 71 0.07 12.05 -0.06
CA GLU A 71 0.73 11.19 -1.04
C GLU A 71 0.49 9.71 -0.74
N LEU A 72 0.49 9.33 0.53
CA LEU A 72 0.19 7.95 0.92
C LEU A 72 -1.26 7.58 0.64
N ARG A 73 -2.20 8.52 0.81
CA ARG A 73 -3.59 8.28 0.41
C ARG A 73 -3.72 8.08 -1.10
N ALA A 74 -3.00 8.86 -1.87
CA ALA A 74 -2.99 8.71 -3.33
C ALA A 74 -2.39 7.36 -3.72
N ALA A 75 -1.31 6.94 -3.05
CA ALA A 75 -0.71 5.63 -3.27
C ALA A 75 -1.70 4.51 -2.93
N ALA A 76 -2.46 4.65 -1.85
CA ALA A 76 -3.49 3.66 -1.49
C ALA A 76 -4.53 3.52 -2.60
N GLY A 77 -4.92 4.62 -3.24
CA GLY A 77 -5.83 4.58 -4.38
C GLY A 77 -5.26 3.80 -5.56
N LYS A 78 -3.97 3.99 -5.85
CA LYS A 78 -3.28 3.23 -6.90
C LYS A 78 -3.18 1.75 -6.55
N ILE A 79 -2.91 1.44 -5.29
CA ILE A 79 -2.86 0.06 -4.80
C ILE A 79 -4.22 -0.61 -4.98
N ARG A 80 -5.31 0.08 -4.66
CA ARG A 80 -6.66 -0.44 -4.89
C ARG A 80 -6.91 -0.77 -6.34
N ALA A 81 -6.45 0.08 -7.25
CA ALA A 81 -6.59 -0.16 -8.68
C ALA A 81 -5.84 -1.42 -9.10
N ILE A 82 -4.64 -1.63 -8.56
CA ILE A 82 -3.84 -2.82 -8.83
C ILE A 82 -4.55 -4.08 -8.32
N VAL A 83 -5.11 -4.01 -7.10
CA VAL A 83 -5.88 -5.12 -6.54
C VAL A 83 -7.11 -5.42 -7.38
N ALA A 84 -7.82 -4.39 -7.82
CA ALA A 84 -9.01 -4.55 -8.66
C ALA A 84 -8.67 -5.25 -9.97
N GLU A 85 -7.54 -4.91 -10.59
CA GLU A 85 -7.07 -5.59 -11.80
C GLU A 85 -6.75 -7.06 -11.54
N ALA A 86 -6.12 -7.37 -10.40
CA ALA A 86 -5.82 -8.74 -10.03
C ALA A 86 -7.12 -9.54 -9.82
N GLU A 87 -8.10 -8.95 -9.14
CA GLU A 87 -9.39 -9.59 -8.91
C GLU A 87 -10.16 -9.83 -10.22
N LYS A 88 -10.07 -8.88 -11.14
CA LYS A 88 -10.68 -8.99 -12.46
C LYS A 88 -10.05 -10.16 -13.23
N THR A 89 -8.73 -10.30 -13.17
CA THR A 89 -8.03 -11.43 -13.80
C THR A 89 -8.47 -12.75 -13.19
N LEU A 90 -8.66 -12.81 -11.88
CA LEU A 90 -9.12 -14.02 -11.20
C LEU A 90 -10.55 -14.41 -11.60
N SER A 91 -11.37 -13.45 -12.00
CA SER A 91 -12.76 -13.68 -12.42
C SER A 91 -12.85 -14.29 -13.83
N LEU A 92 -11.78 -14.19 -14.58
CA LEU A 92 -11.74 -14.78 -15.93
C LEU A 92 -11.51 -16.29 -15.86
#